data_150a69446b2198bd68e619046fe9bc71
#
_entry.id   150a69446b2198bd68e619046fe9bc71
#
_cell.length_a   1.000
_cell.length_b   1.000
_cell.length_c   1.000
_cell.angle_alpha   90.00
_cell.angle_beta   90.00
_cell.angle_gamma   90.00
#
_symmetry.space_group_name_H-M   'P 1'
#
loop_
_entity.id
_entity.type
_entity.pdbx_description
1 polymer ?
#
loop_
_entity_poly.entity_id
_entity_poly.type
_entity_poly.pdbx_seq_one_letter_code
_entity_poly.pdbx_strand_id
1 'polypeptide(L)'
;MNILAKFLRGVAKWRFKALGHATIKDIPTDEFNALVDNLVSFGWRKVSEYCGLDAWIDYGRIEIRKDSIKLTLEWDNWTQGSIEGPRDTLEALAARDSKLTVTDEWRWSEYGQQ
;
A
#
# COMPACT_ATOMS: atom_id res chain seq x y z
N MET A 1 -0.27 18.56 14.95
CA MET A 1 -0.26 17.12 15.25
C MET A 1 -0.03 16.90 16.74
N ASN A 2 -0.88 16.11 17.40
CA ASN A 2 -0.73 15.86 18.84
C ASN A 2 0.36 14.81 19.13
N ILE A 3 0.68 14.65 20.44
CA ILE A 3 1.73 13.72 20.87
C ILE A 3 1.41 12.28 20.49
N LEU A 4 0.13 11.88 20.61
CA LEU A 4 -0.29 10.52 20.28
C LEU A 4 -0.10 10.23 18.79
N ALA A 5 -0.46 11.15 17.91
CA ALA A 5 -0.29 11.00 16.47
C ALA A 5 1.20 10.89 16.09
N LYS A 6 2.06 11.69 16.73
CA LYS A 6 3.52 11.60 16.51
C LYS A 6 4.06 10.26 16.96
N PHE A 7 3.59 9.76 18.11
CA PHE A 7 4.02 8.46 18.62
C PHE A 7 3.62 7.33 17.66
N LEU A 8 2.36 7.32 17.23
CA LEU A 8 1.86 6.29 16.31
C LEU A 8 2.61 6.32 14.97
N ARG A 9 2.91 7.51 14.47
CA ARG A 9 3.67 7.67 13.24
C ARG A 9 5.10 7.12 13.39
N GLY A 10 5.73 7.39 14.52
CA GLY A 10 7.08 6.88 14.81
C GLY A 10 7.11 5.36 14.89
N VAL A 11 6.11 4.75 15.54
CA VAL A 11 5.99 3.30 15.64
C VAL A 11 5.77 2.68 14.25
N ALA A 12 4.90 3.27 13.44
CA ALA A 12 4.62 2.79 12.08
C ALA A 12 5.90 2.84 11.20
N LYS A 13 6.64 3.93 11.27
CA LYS A 13 7.89 4.09 10.53
C LYS A 13 8.95 3.06 10.97
N TRP A 14 9.09 2.89 12.28
CA TRP A 14 10.01 1.89 12.83
C TRP A 14 9.65 0.49 12.34
N ARG A 15 8.36 0.15 12.39
CA ARG A 15 7.87 -1.16 11.95
C ARG A 15 8.15 -1.40 10.47
N PHE A 16 7.92 -0.38 9.65
CA PHE A 16 8.21 -0.44 8.21
C PHE A 16 9.67 -0.84 7.97
N LYS A 17 10.61 -0.16 8.65
CA LYS A 17 12.03 -0.44 8.51
C LYS A 17 12.41 -1.81 9.08
N ALA A 18 11.89 -2.14 10.27
CA ALA A 18 12.22 -3.38 10.96
C ALA A 18 11.76 -4.62 10.19
N LEU A 19 10.65 -4.53 9.46
CA LEU A 19 10.11 -5.64 8.67
C LEU A 19 10.74 -5.75 7.28
N GLY A 20 11.69 -4.87 6.93
CA GLY A 20 12.28 -4.88 5.59
C GLY A 20 11.27 -4.53 4.51
N HIS A 21 10.32 -3.68 4.82
CA HIS A 21 9.30 -3.26 3.86
C HIS A 21 9.85 -2.25 2.86
N ALA A 22 9.20 -2.15 1.73
CA ALA A 22 9.46 -1.16 0.70
C ALA A 22 8.11 -0.66 0.17
N THR A 23 8.16 0.28 -0.76
CA THR A 23 6.97 0.88 -1.33
C THR A 23 7.13 0.98 -2.85
N ILE A 24 6.04 0.76 -3.57
CA ILE A 24 5.90 1.18 -4.96
C ILE A 24 4.86 2.29 -4.93
N LYS A 25 5.20 3.49 -5.41
CA LYS A 25 4.31 4.65 -5.36
C LYS A 25 4.05 5.22 -6.75
N ASP A 26 3.18 6.21 -6.82
CA ASP A 26 2.85 6.94 -8.04
C ASP A 26 2.30 6.01 -9.14
N ILE A 27 1.51 5.01 -8.75
CA ILE A 27 0.88 4.09 -9.69
C ILE A 27 -0.38 4.75 -10.24
N PRO A 28 -0.45 5.04 -11.55
CA PRO A 28 -1.65 5.63 -12.13
C PRO A 28 -2.90 4.81 -11.84
N THR A 29 -4.04 5.48 -11.69
CA THR A 29 -5.29 4.87 -11.24
C THR A 29 -5.68 3.63 -12.04
N ASP A 30 -5.64 3.70 -13.37
CA ASP A 30 -6.01 2.55 -14.21
C ASP A 30 -5.07 1.37 -14.00
N GLU A 31 -3.78 1.65 -13.88
CA GLU A 31 -2.78 0.61 -13.61
C GLU A 31 -2.94 0.03 -12.22
N PHE A 32 -3.27 0.87 -11.24
CA PHE A 32 -3.53 0.42 -9.87
C PHE A 32 -4.72 -0.55 -9.83
N ASN A 33 -5.82 -0.19 -10.49
CA ASN A 33 -7.00 -1.05 -10.53
C ASN A 33 -6.71 -2.38 -11.22
N ALA A 34 -5.99 -2.34 -12.34
CA ALA A 34 -5.60 -3.56 -13.04
C ALA A 34 -4.69 -4.45 -12.18
N LEU A 35 -3.78 -3.82 -11.43
CA LEU A 35 -2.87 -4.55 -10.55
C LEU A 35 -3.63 -5.24 -9.41
N VAL A 36 -4.60 -4.57 -8.81
CA VAL A 36 -5.45 -5.17 -7.77
C VAL A 36 -6.18 -6.40 -8.33
N ASP A 37 -6.80 -6.25 -9.50
CA ASP A 37 -7.52 -7.36 -10.13
C ASP A 37 -6.60 -8.53 -10.45
N ASN A 38 -5.41 -8.24 -10.95
CA ASN A 38 -4.42 -9.29 -11.27
C ASN A 38 -3.96 -10.02 -10.02
N LEU A 39 -3.67 -9.30 -8.93
CA LEU A 39 -3.24 -9.93 -7.68
C LEU A 39 -4.33 -10.85 -7.14
N VAL A 40 -5.58 -10.40 -7.13
CA VAL A 40 -6.70 -11.23 -6.66
C VAL A 40 -6.84 -12.48 -7.54
N SER A 41 -6.68 -12.34 -8.86
CA SER A 41 -6.78 -13.49 -9.77
C SER A 41 -5.65 -14.48 -9.60
N PHE A 42 -4.49 -14.06 -9.08
CA PHE A 42 -3.36 -14.93 -8.78
C PHE A 42 -3.35 -15.47 -7.35
N GLY A 43 -4.46 -15.35 -6.65
CA GLY A 43 -4.64 -15.99 -5.35
C GLY A 43 -4.43 -15.09 -4.14
N TRP A 44 -4.19 -13.79 -4.34
CA TRP A 44 -4.17 -12.85 -3.22
C TRP A 44 -5.59 -12.61 -2.74
N ARG A 45 -5.77 -12.59 -1.42
CA ARG A 45 -7.09 -12.51 -0.80
C ARG A 45 -7.23 -11.20 -0.04
N LYS A 46 -8.33 -10.48 -0.26
CA LYS A 46 -8.65 -9.30 0.55
C LYS A 46 -8.91 -9.71 1.98
N VAL A 47 -8.23 -9.07 2.93
CA VAL A 47 -8.43 -9.31 4.36
C VAL A 47 -8.98 -8.08 5.07
N SER A 48 -8.82 -6.89 4.51
CA SER A 48 -9.49 -5.68 5.00
C SER A 48 -9.63 -4.67 3.88
N GLU A 49 -10.58 -3.73 4.06
CA GLU A 49 -10.82 -2.67 3.10
C GLU A 49 -11.37 -1.46 3.85
N TYR A 50 -10.89 -0.26 3.51
CA TYR A 50 -11.40 0.99 4.07
C TYR A 50 -12.85 1.20 3.62
N CYS A 51 -13.74 1.50 4.58
CA CYS A 51 -15.18 1.64 4.36
C CYS A 51 -15.72 3.03 4.73
N GLY A 52 -14.89 4.06 4.74
CA GLY A 52 -15.35 5.43 4.99
C GLY A 52 -16.28 5.94 3.88
N LEU A 53 -16.94 7.07 4.12
CA LEU A 53 -17.87 7.65 3.16
C LEU A 53 -17.21 8.05 1.84
N ASP A 54 -15.92 8.34 1.86
CA ASP A 54 -15.13 8.72 0.68
C ASP A 54 -14.39 7.53 0.04
N ALA A 55 -14.75 6.28 0.44
CA ALA A 55 -14.08 5.09 -0.05
C ALA A 55 -14.13 5.01 -1.58
N TRP A 56 -12.92 4.97 -2.20
CA TRP A 56 -12.70 4.92 -3.65
C TRP A 56 -13.21 6.16 -4.41
N ILE A 57 -13.58 7.21 -3.70
CA ILE A 57 -13.88 8.53 -4.27
C ILE A 57 -12.67 9.43 -4.11
N ASP A 58 -12.21 9.64 -2.89
CA ASP A 58 -11.02 10.43 -2.57
C ASP A 58 -9.88 9.58 -2.01
N TYR A 59 -10.21 8.48 -1.36
CA TYR A 59 -9.26 7.60 -0.71
C TYR A 59 -9.75 6.16 -0.73
N GLY A 60 -8.83 5.23 -0.91
CA GLY A 60 -9.10 3.80 -0.79
C GLY A 60 -7.91 3.08 -0.19
N ARG A 61 -8.16 2.01 0.53
CA ARG A 61 -7.13 1.16 1.11
C ARG A 61 -7.61 -0.27 1.17
N ILE A 62 -6.79 -1.19 0.69
CA ILE A 62 -7.03 -2.63 0.85
C ILE A 62 -5.79 -3.29 1.42
N GLU A 63 -6.01 -4.26 2.28
CA GLU A 63 -4.96 -5.18 2.67
C GLU A 63 -5.26 -6.53 2.03
N ILE A 64 -4.27 -7.10 1.36
CA ILE A 64 -4.38 -8.41 0.73
C ILE A 64 -3.30 -9.32 1.29
N ARG A 65 -3.59 -10.61 1.30
CA ARG A 65 -2.69 -11.61 1.86
C ARG A 65 -2.62 -12.84 0.97
N LYS A 66 -1.41 -13.38 0.85
CA LYS A 66 -1.18 -14.67 0.22
C LYS A 66 -0.11 -15.38 1.05
N ASP A 67 -0.43 -16.58 1.55
CA ASP A 67 0.40 -17.30 2.50
C ASP A 67 0.66 -16.42 3.74
N SER A 68 1.92 -16.19 4.11
CA SER A 68 2.27 -15.34 5.25
C SER A 68 2.56 -13.90 4.85
N ILE A 69 2.39 -13.54 3.58
CA ILE A 69 2.75 -12.23 3.05
C ILE A 69 1.51 -11.33 3.01
N LYS A 70 1.65 -10.11 3.52
CA LYS A 70 0.61 -9.09 3.47
C LYS A 70 1.10 -7.90 2.66
N LEU A 71 0.24 -7.40 1.77
CA LEU A 71 0.46 -6.16 1.04
C LEU A 71 -0.63 -5.18 1.39
N THR A 72 -0.26 -3.91 1.54
CA THR A 72 -1.19 -2.81 1.74
C THR A 72 -1.20 -1.96 0.48
N LEU A 73 -2.37 -1.83 -0.13
CA LEU A 73 -2.56 -1.03 -1.34
C LEU A 73 -3.41 0.17 -0.99
N GLU A 74 -2.89 1.36 -1.27
CA GLU A 74 -3.58 2.62 -1.01
C GLU A 74 -3.68 3.45 -2.27
N TRP A 75 -4.76 4.21 -2.36
CA TRP A 75 -5.01 5.12 -3.47
C TRP A 75 -5.68 6.39 -2.95
N ASP A 76 -5.29 7.53 -3.49
CA ASP A 76 -6.00 8.78 -3.27
C ASP A 76 -5.98 9.63 -4.54
N ASN A 77 -6.88 10.62 -4.59
CA ASN A 77 -7.05 11.46 -5.78
C ASN A 77 -5.84 12.34 -6.11
N TRP A 78 -4.95 12.54 -5.16
CA TRP A 78 -3.86 13.51 -5.31
C TRP A 78 -2.53 12.85 -5.66
N THR A 79 -2.26 11.68 -5.08
CA THR A 79 -0.97 10.99 -5.28
C THR A 79 -1.10 9.65 -5.98
N GLN A 80 -2.31 9.27 -6.38
CA GLN A 80 -2.59 8.01 -7.07
C GLN A 80 -2.30 6.79 -6.19
N GLY A 81 -1.95 5.66 -6.79
CA GLY A 81 -1.82 4.39 -6.07
C GLY A 81 -0.43 4.11 -5.53
N SER A 82 -0.39 3.32 -4.47
CA SER A 82 0.86 2.82 -3.89
C SER A 82 0.66 1.43 -3.31
N ILE A 83 1.76 0.68 -3.17
CA ILE A 83 1.78 -0.62 -2.52
C ILE A 83 2.91 -0.62 -1.50
N GLU A 84 2.61 -1.12 -0.30
CA GLU A 84 3.62 -1.34 0.72
C GLU A 84 3.66 -2.82 1.08
N GLY A 85 4.85 -3.36 1.28
CA GLY A 85 5.04 -4.74 1.73
C GLY A 85 6.50 -5.14 1.74
N PRO A 86 6.78 -6.45 1.90
CA PRO A 86 8.15 -6.95 1.88
C PRO A 86 8.85 -6.60 0.57
N ARG A 87 10.08 -6.12 0.67
CA ARG A 87 10.88 -5.70 -0.49
C ARG A 87 10.95 -6.76 -1.58
N ASP A 88 11.24 -8.01 -1.20
CA ASP A 88 11.41 -9.09 -2.18
C ASP A 88 10.14 -9.30 -3.00
N THR A 89 8.98 -9.22 -2.34
CA THR A 89 7.69 -9.36 -3.01
C THR A 89 7.46 -8.22 -3.99
N LEU A 90 7.75 -6.98 -3.58
CA LEU A 90 7.59 -5.81 -4.44
C LEU A 90 8.56 -5.83 -5.61
N GLU A 91 9.79 -6.28 -5.40
CA GLU A 91 10.77 -6.43 -6.48
C GLU A 91 10.33 -7.46 -7.51
N ALA A 92 9.70 -8.55 -7.06
CA ALA A 92 9.15 -9.55 -7.97
C ALA A 92 8.00 -8.98 -8.81
N LEU A 93 7.16 -8.12 -8.22
CA LEU A 93 6.11 -7.43 -8.97
C LEU A 93 6.70 -6.46 -10.00
N ALA A 94 7.69 -5.67 -9.58
CA ALA A 94 8.34 -4.69 -10.46
C ALA A 94 9.11 -5.35 -11.60
N ALA A 95 9.61 -6.56 -11.39
CA ALA A 95 10.30 -7.31 -12.44
C ALA A 95 9.38 -7.68 -13.60
N ARG A 96 8.07 -7.76 -13.34
CA ARG A 96 7.07 -8.10 -14.35
C ARG A 96 6.47 -6.87 -15.05
N ASP A 97 6.69 -5.69 -14.50
CA ASP A 97 6.13 -4.45 -15.03
C ASP A 97 7.15 -3.32 -14.86
N SER A 98 7.76 -2.93 -15.96
CA SER A 98 8.80 -1.90 -15.97
C SER A 98 8.31 -0.52 -15.53
N LYS A 99 7.01 -0.31 -15.42
CA LYS A 99 6.44 0.96 -14.95
C LYS A 99 6.46 1.05 -13.43
N LEU A 100 6.66 -0.06 -12.73
CA LEU A 100 6.69 -0.10 -11.27
C LEU A 100 8.13 0.06 -10.79
N THR A 101 8.33 0.96 -9.83
CA THR A 101 9.65 1.19 -9.25
C THR A 101 9.57 1.06 -7.74
N VAL A 102 10.41 0.18 -7.19
CA VAL A 102 10.47 -0.03 -5.74
C VAL A 102 11.34 1.05 -5.10
N THR A 103 10.86 1.60 -4.00
CA THR A 103 11.59 2.62 -3.23
C THR A 103 11.58 2.27 -1.75
N ASP A 104 12.59 2.76 -1.03
CA ASP A 104 12.68 2.63 0.42
C ASP A 104 11.90 3.71 1.16
N GLU A 105 11.27 4.61 0.44
CA GLU A 105 10.52 5.69 1.07
C GLU A 105 9.32 5.15 1.83
N TRP A 106 9.22 5.55 3.11
CA TRP A 106 8.06 5.27 3.91
C TRP A 106 6.98 6.30 3.63
N ARG A 107 5.75 5.81 3.41
CA ARG A 107 4.61 6.67 3.16
C ARG A 107 3.66 6.61 4.34
N TRP A 108 3.31 7.77 4.87
CA TRP A 108 2.29 7.91 5.90
C TRP A 108 1.07 8.61 5.30
N SER A 109 -0.04 7.91 5.26
CA SER A 109 -1.30 8.47 4.78
C SER A 109 -2.12 8.97 5.97
N GLU A 110 -2.49 10.24 5.97
CA GLU A 110 -3.35 10.81 7.02
C GLU A 110 -4.76 10.22 6.94
N TYR A 111 -5.20 9.84 5.74
CA TYR A 111 -6.50 9.21 5.56
C TYR A 111 -6.59 7.86 6.26
N GLY A 112 -5.53 7.09 6.28
CA GLY A 112 -5.50 5.80 6.94
C GLY A 112 -5.64 5.85 8.45
N GLN A 113 -5.63 7.04 9.05
CA GLN A 113 -5.78 7.26 10.48
C GLN A 113 -7.22 7.59 10.90
N GLN A 114 -8.10 7.75 9.97
CA GLN A 114 -9.50 8.11 10.23
C GLN A 114 -10.37 6.89 10.51
#